data_c2a8bb0e4ca60da934ca197dc2f3d726
#
_entry.id   c2a8bb0e4ca60da934ca197dc2f3d726
#
_cell.length_a   1.000
_cell.length_b   1.000
_cell.length_c   1.000
_cell.angle_alpha   90.00
_cell.angle_beta   90.00
_cell.angle_gamma   90.00
#
_symmetry.space_group_name_H-M   'P 1'
#
loop_
_entity.id
_entity.type
_entity.pdbx_description
1 polymer ?
#
loop_
_entity_poly.entity_id
_entity_poly.type
_entity_poly.pdbx_seq_one_letter_code
_entity_poly.pdbx_strand_id
1 'polypeptide(L)'
;MNYLFVVLFVSLFSCKTEYPTKFSETVLQDTFTSINGDSVAFGDVLKAHEGKTIVIDVWASWCKDCIQGMPKVKDLQKDNPDVVFVFLSLDRGEDAWKRGIKKYDVQGEHYYLPKGKKSAFGDFVDIDWIPRYMVVDSNGSIKVFKAIEADNNQIIEALK
;
A
#
# COMPACT_ATOMS: atom_id res chain seq x y z
N MET A 1 -23.95 -55.52 -25.18
CA MET A 1 -22.64 -54.83 -25.28
C MET A 1 -22.86 -53.45 -24.63
N ASN A 2 -22.58 -53.38 -23.29
CA ASN A 2 -22.87 -52.18 -22.51
C ASN A 2 -21.63 -51.27 -22.50
N TYR A 3 -21.72 -50.08 -23.14
CA TYR A 3 -20.71 -49.06 -23.05
C TYR A 3 -20.89 -48.21 -21.77
N LEU A 4 -19.97 -48.43 -20.83
CA LEU A 4 -19.90 -47.61 -19.59
C LEU A 4 -19.21 -46.30 -19.94
N PHE A 5 -19.98 -45.20 -20.04
CA PHE A 5 -19.44 -43.84 -20.16
C PHE A 5 -18.88 -43.39 -18.81
N VAL A 6 -17.56 -43.38 -18.65
CA VAL A 6 -16.89 -42.76 -17.51
C VAL A 6 -16.81 -41.24 -17.79
N VAL A 7 -17.65 -40.47 -17.14
CA VAL A 7 -17.58 -39.00 -17.13
C VAL A 7 -16.48 -38.57 -16.16
N LEU A 8 -15.34 -38.17 -16.70
CA LEU A 8 -14.23 -37.61 -15.93
C LEU A 8 -14.58 -36.20 -15.49
N PHE A 9 -14.92 -36.02 -14.22
CA PHE A 9 -15.18 -34.71 -13.62
C PHE A 9 -13.82 -34.02 -13.36
N VAL A 10 -13.37 -33.15 -14.27
CA VAL A 10 -12.18 -32.31 -14.06
C VAL A 10 -12.61 -31.12 -13.20
N SER A 11 -12.37 -31.20 -11.89
CA SER A 11 -12.53 -30.05 -10.99
C SER A 11 -11.41 -29.03 -11.26
N LEU A 12 -11.76 -27.92 -11.92
CA LEU A 12 -10.89 -26.76 -12.08
C LEU A 12 -10.75 -26.09 -10.71
N PHE A 13 -9.68 -26.44 -9.99
CA PHE A 13 -9.23 -25.63 -8.84
C PHE A 13 -8.69 -24.31 -9.37
N SER A 14 -9.53 -23.26 -9.32
CA SER A 14 -9.07 -21.89 -9.49
C SER A 14 -8.24 -21.53 -8.26
N CYS A 15 -6.92 -21.50 -8.36
CA CYS A 15 -6.04 -20.90 -7.36
C CYS A 15 -6.32 -19.39 -7.31
N LYS A 16 -7.19 -18.95 -6.41
CA LYS A 16 -7.26 -17.54 -6.03
C LYS A 16 -6.04 -17.27 -5.15
N THR A 17 -5.19 -16.34 -5.57
CA THR A 17 -4.13 -15.82 -4.71
C THR A 17 -4.82 -15.08 -3.55
N GLU A 18 -4.83 -15.68 -2.36
CA GLU A 18 -5.31 -15.02 -1.15
C GLU A 18 -4.22 -14.06 -0.65
N TYR A 19 -4.54 -12.77 -0.65
CA TYR A 19 -3.70 -11.75 -0.05
C TYR A 19 -3.96 -11.66 1.46
N PRO A 20 -2.95 -11.25 2.26
CA PRO A 20 -3.13 -11.08 3.70
C PRO A 20 -4.15 -9.97 3.97
N THR A 21 -5.01 -10.22 4.96
CA THR A 21 -6.03 -9.27 5.43
C THR A 21 -5.60 -8.50 6.68
N LYS A 22 -4.44 -8.85 7.27
CA LYS A 22 -3.87 -8.20 8.45
C LYS A 22 -2.35 -8.13 8.36
N PHE A 23 -1.77 -7.10 8.95
CA PHE A 23 -0.32 -7.02 9.12
C PHE A 23 0.14 -8.01 10.20
N SER A 24 1.31 -8.62 9.99
CA SER A 24 1.96 -9.44 11.02
C SER A 24 2.58 -8.55 12.10
N GLU A 25 2.81 -9.10 13.28
CA GLU A 25 3.47 -8.39 14.38
C GLU A 25 4.85 -7.87 13.96
N THR A 26 5.61 -8.63 13.22
CA THR A 26 6.93 -8.22 12.70
C THR A 26 6.84 -6.97 11.81
N VAL A 27 5.78 -6.86 11.00
CA VAL A 27 5.53 -5.69 10.15
C VAL A 27 5.10 -4.50 10.99
N LEU A 28 4.25 -4.69 11.99
CA LEU A 28 3.80 -3.62 12.88
C LEU A 28 4.95 -3.03 13.71
N GLN A 29 5.98 -3.82 14.01
CA GLN A 29 7.19 -3.39 14.72
C GLN A 29 8.28 -2.84 13.80
N ASP A 30 8.09 -2.86 12.47
CA ASP A 30 9.04 -2.26 11.55
C ASP A 30 9.08 -0.74 11.73
N THR A 31 10.28 -0.13 11.67
CA THR A 31 10.46 1.27 12.00
C THR A 31 10.73 2.11 10.76
N PHE A 32 10.03 3.22 10.68
CA PHE A 32 10.13 4.24 9.63
C PHE A 32 10.65 5.55 10.19
N THR A 33 11.15 6.43 9.36
CA THR A 33 11.54 7.78 9.76
C THR A 33 10.43 8.76 9.42
N SER A 34 9.93 9.51 10.41
CA SER A 34 8.95 10.59 10.19
C SER A 34 9.58 11.79 9.48
N ILE A 35 8.76 12.72 9.00
CA ILE A 35 9.23 13.95 8.34
C ILE A 35 10.11 14.81 9.27
N ASN A 36 9.94 14.67 10.58
CA ASN A 36 10.72 15.36 11.61
C ASN A 36 12.02 14.63 11.97
N GLY A 37 12.24 13.41 11.44
CA GLY A 37 13.42 12.60 11.71
C GLY A 37 13.25 11.60 12.87
N ASP A 38 12.04 11.48 13.44
CA ASP A 38 11.78 10.53 14.53
C ASP A 38 11.63 9.12 13.97
N SER A 39 12.09 8.14 14.76
CA SER A 39 11.84 6.72 14.47
C SER A 39 10.45 6.33 15.00
N VAL A 40 9.58 5.86 14.11
CA VAL A 40 8.19 5.51 14.43
C VAL A 40 7.91 4.08 13.98
N ALA A 41 7.30 3.26 14.85
CA ALA A 41 6.85 1.93 14.44
C ALA A 41 5.64 2.02 13.51
N PHE A 42 5.56 1.15 12.51
CA PHE A 42 4.43 1.15 11.57
C PHE A 42 3.08 0.93 12.28
N GLY A 43 3.06 0.09 13.31
CA GLY A 43 1.88 -0.10 14.16
C GLY A 43 1.40 1.18 14.84
N ASP A 44 2.32 2.06 15.24
CA ASP A 44 1.96 3.36 15.84
C ASP A 44 1.38 4.32 14.79
N VAL A 45 1.88 4.26 13.54
CA VAL A 45 1.30 5.01 12.42
C VAL A 45 -0.16 4.59 12.22
N LEU A 46 -0.45 3.30 12.15
CA LEU A 46 -1.82 2.80 11.99
C LEU A 46 -2.70 3.15 13.19
N LYS A 47 -2.18 3.02 14.41
CA LYS A 47 -2.91 3.32 15.65
C LYS A 47 -3.27 4.80 15.77
N ALA A 48 -2.43 5.70 15.29
CA ALA A 48 -2.73 7.13 15.28
C ALA A 48 -3.99 7.48 14.45
N HIS A 49 -4.38 6.58 13.55
CA HIS A 49 -5.55 6.73 12.68
C HIS A 49 -6.61 5.64 12.91
N GLU A 50 -6.64 5.07 14.10
CA GLU A 50 -7.66 4.09 14.47
C GLU A 50 -9.09 4.66 14.22
N GLY A 51 -9.95 3.86 13.62
CA GLY A 51 -11.31 4.27 13.24
C GLY A 51 -11.40 5.00 11.90
N LYS A 52 -10.27 5.24 11.21
CA LYS A 52 -10.26 5.84 9.87
C LYS A 52 -9.81 4.85 8.81
N THR A 53 -10.27 5.07 7.59
CA THR A 53 -9.72 4.37 6.42
C THR A 53 -8.40 5.03 6.02
N ILE A 54 -7.38 4.20 5.73
CA ILE A 54 -6.03 4.64 5.36
C ILE A 54 -5.73 4.12 3.95
N VAL A 55 -5.28 5.02 3.08
CA VAL A 55 -4.64 4.66 1.80
C VAL A 55 -3.13 4.77 2.00
N ILE A 56 -2.41 3.67 1.79
CA ILE A 56 -0.95 3.64 1.81
C ILE A 56 -0.45 3.68 0.37
N ASP A 57 0.44 4.62 0.07
CA ASP A 57 1.14 4.77 -1.21
C ASP A 57 2.64 4.55 -1.01
N VAL A 58 3.16 3.46 -1.53
CA VAL A 58 4.60 3.18 -1.55
C VAL A 58 5.19 3.75 -2.83
N TRP A 59 6.04 4.74 -2.69
CA TRP A 59 6.56 5.54 -3.78
C TRP A 59 8.04 5.89 -3.66
N ALA A 60 8.57 6.63 -4.60
CA ALA A 60 9.86 7.30 -4.48
C ALA A 60 9.96 8.51 -5.44
N SER A 61 10.76 9.51 -5.09
CA SER A 61 10.91 10.73 -5.88
C SER A 61 11.58 10.50 -7.25
N TRP A 62 12.29 9.40 -7.43
CA TRP A 62 12.91 8.96 -8.68
C TRP A 62 12.00 8.04 -9.51
N CYS A 63 10.86 7.60 -8.97
CA CYS A 63 9.94 6.68 -9.64
C CYS A 63 9.06 7.43 -10.63
N LYS A 64 9.31 7.23 -11.92
CA LYS A 64 8.57 7.91 -13.00
C LYS A 64 7.06 7.63 -12.93
N ASP A 65 6.69 6.37 -12.76
CA ASP A 65 5.28 5.94 -12.73
C ASP A 65 4.55 6.50 -11.51
N CYS A 66 5.23 6.57 -10.35
CA CYS A 66 4.68 7.20 -9.14
C CYS A 66 4.37 8.68 -9.41
N ILE A 67 5.29 9.41 -10.05
CA ILE A 67 5.13 10.83 -10.36
C ILE A 67 3.99 11.03 -11.36
N GLN A 68 3.90 10.18 -12.38
CA GLN A 68 2.81 10.23 -13.36
C GLN A 68 1.44 9.88 -12.74
N GLY A 69 1.43 9.09 -11.68
CA GLY A 69 0.24 8.73 -10.92
C GLY A 69 -0.25 9.82 -9.94
N MET A 70 0.62 10.79 -9.56
CA MET A 70 0.27 11.81 -8.55
C MET A 70 -1.02 12.61 -8.83
N PRO A 71 -1.36 12.99 -10.08
CA PRO A 71 -2.65 13.64 -10.35
C PRO A 71 -3.84 12.77 -9.92
N LYS A 72 -3.80 11.45 -10.20
CA LYS A 72 -4.85 10.50 -9.80
C LYS A 72 -4.94 10.36 -8.27
N VAL A 73 -3.80 10.41 -7.56
CA VAL A 73 -3.75 10.41 -6.10
C VAL A 73 -4.42 11.67 -5.55
N LYS A 74 -4.13 12.83 -6.12
CA LYS A 74 -4.75 14.12 -5.71
C LYS A 74 -6.26 14.13 -5.96
N ASP A 75 -6.72 13.56 -7.07
CA ASP A 75 -8.15 13.41 -7.35
C ASP A 75 -8.80 12.47 -6.31
N LEU A 76 -8.15 11.34 -6.00
CA LEU A 76 -8.62 10.40 -4.98
C LEU A 76 -8.72 11.06 -3.59
N GLN A 77 -7.74 11.89 -3.22
CA GLN A 77 -7.75 12.66 -1.96
C GLN A 77 -8.90 13.66 -1.92
N LYS A 78 -9.12 14.37 -3.01
CA LYS A 78 -10.20 15.35 -3.14
C LYS A 78 -11.58 14.71 -3.00
N ASP A 79 -11.75 13.53 -3.59
CA ASP A 79 -13.02 12.80 -3.58
C ASP A 79 -13.28 12.08 -2.24
N ASN A 80 -12.23 11.90 -1.40
CA ASN A 80 -12.29 11.18 -0.14
C ASN A 80 -11.61 11.99 1.01
N PRO A 81 -12.18 13.13 1.42
CA PRO A 81 -11.54 14.05 2.38
C PRO A 81 -11.37 13.48 3.80
N ASP A 82 -12.13 12.45 4.16
CA ASP A 82 -12.07 11.79 5.47
C ASP A 82 -11.04 10.64 5.54
N VAL A 83 -10.47 10.26 4.39
CA VAL A 83 -9.48 9.18 4.26
C VAL A 83 -8.08 9.72 4.55
N VAL A 84 -7.32 8.98 5.34
CA VAL A 84 -5.91 9.30 5.63
C VAL A 84 -5.02 8.74 4.53
N PHE A 85 -4.15 9.59 3.98
CA PHE A 85 -3.16 9.16 2.99
C PHE A 85 -1.77 9.11 3.64
N VAL A 86 -1.17 7.92 3.66
CA VAL A 86 0.16 7.64 4.22
C VAL A 86 1.10 7.29 3.08
N PHE A 87 2.13 8.10 2.89
CA PHE A 87 3.15 7.92 1.85
C PHE A 87 4.41 7.30 2.43
N LEU A 88 4.78 6.12 1.95
CA LEU A 88 5.96 5.36 2.37
C LEU A 88 7.04 5.45 1.28
N SER A 89 8.14 6.15 1.57
CA SER A 89 9.18 6.41 0.58
C SER A 89 10.27 5.34 0.56
N LEU A 90 10.62 4.89 -0.65
CA LEU A 90 11.77 4.06 -0.97
C LEU A 90 12.94 4.88 -1.57
N ASP A 91 13.00 6.17 -1.31
CA ASP A 91 14.12 7.01 -1.76
C ASP A 91 15.47 6.50 -1.20
N ARG A 92 16.55 6.90 -1.85
CA ARG A 92 17.90 6.50 -1.44
C ARG A 92 18.44 7.28 -0.23
N GLY A 93 17.65 8.20 0.31
CA GLY A 93 17.97 9.00 1.49
C GLY A 93 16.92 10.06 1.76
N GLU A 94 16.87 10.52 3.01
CA GLU A 94 15.88 11.46 3.50
C GLU A 94 15.86 12.80 2.74
N ASP A 95 17.02 13.31 2.36
CA ASP A 95 17.10 14.57 1.60
C ASP A 95 16.42 14.47 0.23
N ALA A 96 16.60 13.34 -0.47
CA ALA A 96 15.97 13.12 -1.76
C ALA A 96 14.44 13.00 -1.59
N TRP A 97 14.00 12.25 -0.58
CA TRP A 97 12.61 12.12 -0.19
C TRP A 97 11.95 13.47 0.13
N LYS A 98 12.55 14.27 1.05
CA LYS A 98 12.03 15.58 1.44
C LYS A 98 11.97 16.56 0.26
N ARG A 99 12.98 16.54 -0.62
CA ARG A 99 12.93 17.34 -1.87
C ARG A 99 11.82 16.84 -2.81
N GLY A 100 11.60 15.52 -2.89
CA GLY A 100 10.55 14.92 -3.71
C GLY A 100 9.16 15.35 -3.26
N ILE A 101 8.86 15.27 -1.97
CA ILE A 101 7.58 15.74 -1.39
C ILE A 101 7.30 17.18 -1.82
N LYS A 102 8.27 18.07 -1.62
CA LYS A 102 8.14 19.50 -1.97
C LYS A 102 7.99 19.70 -3.48
N LYS A 103 8.80 19.02 -4.28
CA LYS A 103 8.83 19.18 -5.75
C LYS A 103 7.52 18.78 -6.41
N TYR A 104 6.92 17.68 -5.94
CA TYR A 104 5.70 17.12 -6.52
C TYR A 104 4.44 17.49 -5.76
N ASP A 105 4.59 18.33 -4.70
CA ASP A 105 3.49 18.80 -3.86
C ASP A 105 2.62 17.62 -3.37
N VAL A 106 3.28 16.63 -2.75
CA VAL A 106 2.60 15.45 -2.22
C VAL A 106 2.02 15.78 -0.87
N GLN A 107 0.68 15.72 -0.75
CA GLN A 107 -0.05 16.04 0.47
C GLN A 107 -0.38 14.77 1.24
N GLY A 108 -0.24 14.78 2.57
CA GLY A 108 -0.55 13.64 3.45
C GLY A 108 0.52 13.41 4.50
N GLU A 109 0.53 12.22 5.10
CA GLU A 109 1.53 11.82 6.06
C GLU A 109 2.69 11.09 5.38
N HIS A 110 3.89 11.45 5.79
CA HIS A 110 5.09 11.02 5.08
C HIS A 110 6.04 10.28 6.00
N TYR A 111 6.47 9.09 5.55
CA TYR A 111 7.46 8.28 6.24
C TYR A 111 8.50 7.76 5.23
N TYR A 112 9.74 7.74 5.66
CA TYR A 112 10.86 7.17 4.91
C TYR A 112 11.19 5.78 5.45
N LEU A 113 11.41 4.82 4.55
CA LEU A 113 11.79 3.46 4.87
C LEU A 113 13.31 3.32 4.79
N PRO A 114 14.07 3.39 5.90
CA PRO A 114 15.53 3.37 5.85
C PRO A 114 16.11 2.05 5.32
N LYS A 115 15.39 0.94 5.51
CA LYS A 115 15.76 -0.38 4.97
C LYS A 115 15.20 -0.64 3.57
N GLY A 116 14.36 0.28 3.06
CA GLY A 116 13.71 0.17 1.76
C GLY A 116 12.94 -1.15 1.59
N LYS A 117 13.12 -1.80 0.43
CA LYS A 117 12.50 -3.10 0.12
C LYS A 117 12.90 -4.24 1.07
N LYS A 118 14.01 -4.11 1.79
CA LYS A 118 14.52 -5.13 2.74
C LYS A 118 13.96 -4.94 4.15
N SER A 119 13.02 -4.03 4.35
CA SER A 119 12.29 -3.88 5.59
C SER A 119 11.29 -5.04 5.77
N ALA A 120 10.82 -5.28 6.99
CA ALA A 120 9.78 -6.27 7.23
C ALA A 120 8.48 -5.92 6.47
N PHE A 121 8.17 -4.63 6.36
CA PHE A 121 7.07 -4.12 5.53
C PHE A 121 7.32 -4.41 4.05
N GLY A 122 8.53 -4.14 3.55
CA GLY A 122 8.90 -4.38 2.16
C GLY A 122 8.78 -5.84 1.75
N ASP A 123 9.25 -6.74 2.61
CA ASP A 123 9.14 -8.20 2.42
C ASP A 123 7.67 -8.66 2.48
N PHE A 124 6.88 -8.14 3.42
CA PHE A 124 5.46 -8.48 3.58
C PHE A 124 4.65 -8.10 2.34
N VAL A 125 4.86 -6.88 1.82
CA VAL A 125 4.16 -6.41 0.61
C VAL A 125 4.74 -7.03 -0.65
N ASP A 126 5.92 -7.69 -0.55
CA ASP A 126 6.66 -8.23 -1.69
C ASP A 126 6.84 -7.13 -2.76
N ILE A 127 7.56 -6.06 -2.37
CA ILE A 127 7.73 -4.87 -3.22
C ILE A 127 8.66 -5.19 -4.39
N ASP A 128 8.10 -5.65 -5.48
CA ASP A 128 8.75 -5.88 -6.78
C ASP A 128 8.71 -4.63 -7.68
N TRP A 129 7.64 -3.83 -7.55
CA TRP A 129 7.35 -2.63 -8.33
C TRP A 129 6.75 -1.52 -7.47
N ILE A 130 6.93 -0.26 -7.87
CA ILE A 130 6.24 0.93 -7.33
C ILE A 130 5.72 1.79 -8.49
N PRO A 131 4.59 2.53 -8.32
CA PRO A 131 3.86 2.69 -7.06
C PRO A 131 3.16 1.41 -6.61
N ARG A 132 2.89 1.33 -5.32
CA ARG A 132 2.13 0.25 -4.73
C ARG A 132 1.13 0.82 -3.75
N TYR A 133 -0.16 0.57 -3.98
CA TYR A 133 -1.24 1.06 -3.15
C TYR A 133 -1.84 -0.03 -2.30
N MET A 134 -2.20 0.32 -1.07
CA MET A 134 -2.95 -0.51 -0.15
C MET A 134 -4.11 0.30 0.44
N VAL A 135 -5.19 -0.36 0.82
CA VAL A 135 -6.27 0.24 1.60
C VAL A 135 -6.45 -0.56 2.87
N VAL A 136 -6.41 0.13 4.00
CA VAL A 136 -6.69 -0.41 5.33
C VAL A 136 -7.99 0.23 5.82
N ASP A 137 -8.96 -0.59 6.20
CA ASP A 137 -10.25 -0.08 6.71
C ASP A 137 -10.15 0.42 8.15
N SER A 138 -11.22 1.03 8.64
CA SER A 138 -11.34 1.58 9.99
C SER A 138 -11.14 0.55 11.12
N ASN A 139 -11.20 -0.74 10.82
CA ASN A 139 -10.95 -1.83 11.76
C ASN A 139 -9.51 -2.37 11.66
N GLY A 140 -8.64 -1.75 10.85
CA GLY A 140 -7.26 -2.18 10.62
C GLY A 140 -7.12 -3.38 9.68
N SER A 141 -8.19 -3.75 8.95
CA SER A 141 -8.14 -4.85 7.98
C SER A 141 -7.69 -4.35 6.60
N ILE A 142 -6.80 -5.10 5.95
CA ILE A 142 -6.33 -4.79 4.60
C ILE A 142 -7.43 -5.18 3.61
N LYS A 143 -7.97 -4.21 2.89
CA LYS A 143 -9.02 -4.39 1.87
C LYS A 143 -8.43 -4.46 0.47
N VAL A 144 -7.36 -3.71 0.23
CA VAL A 144 -6.57 -3.75 -1.01
C VAL A 144 -5.11 -3.93 -0.65
N PHE A 145 -4.46 -4.91 -1.23
CA PHE A 145 -3.10 -5.28 -0.84
C PHE A 145 -2.02 -4.80 -1.83
N LYS A 146 -2.24 -4.95 -3.13
CA LYS A 146 -1.20 -4.70 -4.16
C LYS A 146 -1.75 -4.01 -5.41
N ALA A 147 -2.45 -2.89 -5.29
CA ALA A 147 -2.82 -2.10 -6.46
C ALA A 147 -1.61 -1.30 -6.98
N ILE A 148 -1.57 -1.04 -8.29
CA ILE A 148 -0.48 -0.33 -8.96
C ILE A 148 -0.91 1.03 -9.53
N GLU A 149 -2.20 1.36 -9.47
CA GLU A 149 -2.76 2.64 -9.89
C GLU A 149 -3.72 3.16 -8.84
N ALA A 150 -3.70 4.49 -8.59
CA ALA A 150 -4.56 5.12 -7.59
C ALA A 150 -6.05 5.09 -7.96
N ASP A 151 -6.37 5.08 -9.25
CA ASP A 151 -7.73 4.94 -9.78
C ASP A 151 -8.17 3.48 -10.01
N ASN A 152 -7.48 2.52 -9.40
CA ASN A 152 -7.87 1.11 -9.44
C ASN A 152 -9.27 0.92 -8.84
N ASN A 153 -10.14 0.18 -9.53
CA ASN A 153 -11.51 -0.07 -9.09
C ASN A 153 -11.61 -0.68 -7.70
N GLN A 154 -10.65 -1.52 -7.29
CA GLN A 154 -10.63 -2.10 -5.94
C GLN A 154 -10.41 -1.04 -4.87
N ILE A 155 -9.58 -0.02 -5.13
CA ILE A 155 -9.39 1.12 -4.24
C ILE A 155 -10.70 1.91 -4.13
N ILE A 156 -11.26 2.30 -5.27
CA ILE A 156 -12.51 3.08 -5.32
C ILE A 156 -13.66 2.37 -4.57
N GLU A 157 -13.79 1.06 -4.75
CA GLU A 157 -14.81 0.27 -4.04
C GLU A 157 -14.54 0.15 -2.53
N ALA A 158 -13.25 0.06 -2.13
CA ALA A 158 -12.87 -0.06 -0.73
C ALA A 158 -13.02 1.27 0.06
N LEU A 159 -13.18 2.40 -0.64
CA LEU A 159 -13.37 3.74 -0.05
C LEU A 159 -14.86 4.17 0.04
N LYS A 160 -15.79 3.37 -0.47
CA LYS A 160 -17.25 3.59 -0.34
C LYS A 160 -17.76 3.09 1.01
#